data_38933121336c617d378c5499e0844842
#
_entry.id   38933121336c617d378c5499e0844842
#
_cell.length_a   1.000
_cell.length_b   1.000
_cell.length_c   1.000
_cell.angle_alpha   90.00
_cell.angle_beta   90.00
_cell.angle_gamma   90.00
#
_symmetry.space_group_name_H-M   'P 1'
#
loop_
_entity.id
_entity.type
_entity.pdbx_description
1 polymer ?
#
loop_
_entity_poly.entity_id
_entity_poly.type
_entity_poly.pdbx_seq_one_letter_code
_entity_poly.pdbx_strand_id
1 'polypeptide(L)'
;NNPKTANPNGLERIRVGVLGFGGLGQAATRVLAPKGEMLWVAAADRKGYAYDAAGLNPERCIQTYQSQGSLGYLEPGGTLSSNSIEDLIQNATVDGYFLALPNLPNTFMASVVKQFIQSGWQGVLVDALKRTSALEQLLQLQDELQAAGITYMTGCGATPGLLTAAAAIASQSYAEI
;
A
#
# COMPACT_ATOMS: atom_id res chain seq x y z
N ASN A 1 -26.40 -5.75 3.25
CA ASN A 1 -25.49 -5.47 2.13
C ASN A 1 -25.45 -3.96 1.91
N ASN A 2 -24.32 -3.33 2.22
CA ASN A 2 -24.10 -1.91 1.94
C ASN A 2 -23.77 -1.79 0.43
N PRO A 3 -24.62 -1.14 -0.40
CA PRO A 3 -24.42 -1.06 -1.85
C PRO A 3 -23.12 -0.34 -2.25
N LYS A 4 -22.48 0.37 -1.32
CA LYS A 4 -21.18 1.04 -1.54
C LYS A 4 -19.98 0.08 -1.47
N THR A 5 -20.14 -1.14 -0.95
CA THR A 5 -19.06 -2.12 -0.78
C THR A 5 -19.02 -3.20 -1.86
N ALA A 6 -20.08 -3.35 -2.64
CA ALA A 6 -20.11 -4.31 -3.75
C ALA A 6 -19.53 -3.71 -5.04
N ASN A 7 -18.80 -4.53 -5.81
CA ASN A 7 -18.34 -4.17 -7.15
C ASN A 7 -19.49 -4.31 -8.18
N PRO A 8 -19.30 -3.90 -9.46
CA PRO A 8 -20.32 -4.01 -10.50
C PRO A 8 -20.86 -5.44 -10.73
N ASN A 9 -20.10 -6.47 -10.33
CA ASN A 9 -20.47 -7.87 -10.44
C ASN A 9 -21.14 -8.43 -9.16
N GLY A 10 -21.47 -7.58 -8.18
CA GLY A 10 -22.08 -7.96 -6.91
C GLY A 10 -21.13 -8.63 -5.90
N LEU A 11 -19.82 -8.67 -6.21
CA LEU A 11 -18.80 -9.19 -5.29
C LEU A 11 -18.37 -8.09 -4.30
N GLU A 12 -17.93 -8.51 -3.12
CA GLU A 12 -17.36 -7.57 -2.14
C GLU A 12 -16.09 -6.91 -2.69
N ARG A 13 -15.97 -5.60 -2.50
CA ARG A 13 -14.79 -4.84 -2.95
C ARG A 13 -13.62 -5.11 -2.03
N ILE A 14 -12.43 -5.27 -2.63
CA ILE A 14 -11.17 -5.42 -1.89
C ILE A 14 -10.82 -4.10 -1.20
N ARG A 15 -10.66 -4.11 0.12
CA ARG A 15 -10.27 -2.93 0.90
C ARG A 15 -8.77 -2.72 0.78
N VAL A 16 -8.38 -1.55 0.29
CA VAL A 16 -6.96 -1.23 0.05
C VAL A 16 -6.51 -0.02 0.86
N GLY A 17 -5.27 -0.09 1.36
CA GLY A 17 -4.59 0.99 2.06
C GLY A 17 -3.33 1.46 1.32
N VAL A 18 -2.87 2.67 1.63
CA VAL A 18 -1.61 3.23 1.11
C VAL A 18 -0.75 3.68 2.29
N LEU A 19 0.45 3.12 2.42
CA LEU A 19 1.43 3.54 3.41
C LEU A 19 2.46 4.48 2.78
N GLY A 20 2.57 5.68 3.34
CA GLY A 20 3.34 6.79 2.78
C GLY A 20 2.49 7.67 1.86
N PHE A 21 2.29 8.94 2.27
CA PHE A 21 1.41 9.88 1.56
C PHE A 21 2.16 11.00 0.85
N GLY A 22 3.40 10.72 0.41
CA GLY A 22 4.17 11.57 -0.49
C GLY A 22 3.65 11.53 -1.93
N GLY A 23 4.42 12.02 -2.89
CA GLY A 23 4.00 12.08 -4.30
C GLY A 23 3.52 10.75 -4.87
N LEU A 24 4.25 9.63 -4.61
CA LEU A 24 3.85 8.30 -5.07
C LEU A 24 2.55 7.82 -4.39
N GLY A 25 2.42 8.01 -3.08
CA GLY A 25 1.21 7.63 -2.36
C GLY A 25 -0.03 8.39 -2.83
N GLN A 26 0.08 9.71 -3.01
CA GLN A 26 -1.00 10.53 -3.56
C GLN A 26 -1.39 10.13 -5.00
N ALA A 27 -0.40 9.79 -5.83
CA ALA A 27 -0.67 9.28 -7.18
C ALA A 27 -1.39 7.93 -7.14
N ALA A 28 -0.95 7.01 -6.26
CA ALA A 28 -1.57 5.71 -6.07
C ALA A 28 -3.04 5.83 -5.65
N THR A 29 -3.36 6.74 -4.72
CA THR A 29 -4.75 6.92 -4.27
C THR A 29 -5.68 7.39 -5.39
N ARG A 30 -5.22 8.27 -6.28
CA ARG A 30 -5.99 8.72 -7.45
C ARG A 30 -6.26 7.59 -8.45
N VAL A 31 -5.37 6.59 -8.51
CA VAL A 31 -5.53 5.41 -9.37
C VAL A 31 -6.43 4.37 -8.71
N LEU A 32 -6.29 4.13 -7.41
CA LEU A 32 -7.01 3.10 -6.67
C LEU A 32 -8.46 3.47 -6.41
N ALA A 33 -8.73 4.70 -5.98
CA ALA A 33 -10.05 5.12 -5.53
C ALA A 33 -11.17 4.99 -6.58
N PRO A 34 -10.95 5.27 -7.89
CA PRO A 34 -12.00 5.11 -8.92
C PRO A 34 -12.22 3.67 -9.37
N LYS A 35 -11.39 2.69 -8.93
CA LYS A 35 -11.53 1.30 -9.36
C LYS A 35 -12.77 0.65 -8.75
N GLY A 36 -13.60 0.02 -9.59
CA GLY A 36 -14.85 -0.60 -9.17
C GLY A 36 -14.67 -1.81 -8.25
N GLU A 37 -13.57 -2.55 -8.43
CA GLU A 37 -13.21 -3.74 -7.67
C GLU A 37 -12.51 -3.47 -6.34
N MET A 38 -12.08 -2.22 -6.12
CA MET A 38 -11.35 -1.82 -4.91
C MET A 38 -12.12 -0.75 -4.13
N LEU A 39 -11.89 -0.70 -2.83
CA LEU A 39 -12.32 0.37 -1.95
C LEU A 39 -11.11 0.89 -1.20
N TRP A 40 -10.68 2.11 -1.53
CA TRP A 40 -9.57 2.72 -0.81
C TRP A 40 -10.05 3.25 0.54
N VAL A 41 -9.64 2.58 1.63
CA VAL A 41 -10.17 2.80 2.98
C VAL A 41 -9.16 3.39 3.95
N ALA A 42 -7.86 3.29 3.67
CA ALA A 42 -6.82 3.61 4.63
C ALA A 42 -5.61 4.29 3.99
N ALA A 43 -4.99 5.21 4.72
CA ALA A 43 -3.68 5.76 4.36
C ALA A 43 -2.94 6.23 5.61
N ALA A 44 -1.60 6.13 5.59
CA ALA A 44 -0.74 6.64 6.66
C ALA A 44 0.37 7.54 6.11
N ASP A 45 0.73 8.53 6.89
CA ASP A 45 1.95 9.30 6.77
C ASP A 45 2.78 9.20 8.07
N ARG A 46 3.87 9.96 8.16
CA ARG A 46 4.79 9.87 9.32
C ARG A 46 4.19 10.40 10.64
N LYS A 47 3.13 11.21 10.60
CA LYS A 47 2.56 11.90 11.77
C LYS A 47 1.16 11.44 12.13
N GLY A 48 0.56 10.57 11.29
CA GLY A 48 -0.79 10.11 11.52
C GLY A 48 -1.31 9.25 10.37
N TYR A 49 -2.54 8.84 10.50
CA TYR A 49 -3.24 8.05 9.50
C TYR A 49 -4.70 8.50 9.35
N ALA A 50 -5.32 8.08 8.27
CA ALA A 50 -6.75 8.19 8.05
C ALA A 50 -7.34 6.82 7.72
N TYR A 51 -8.52 6.53 8.26
CA TYR A 51 -9.29 5.33 8.00
C TYR A 51 -10.78 5.64 7.92
N ASP A 52 -11.44 5.13 6.87
CA ASP A 52 -12.90 5.13 6.74
C ASP A 52 -13.32 3.83 6.04
N ALA A 53 -14.06 2.98 6.74
CA ALA A 53 -14.57 1.72 6.20
C ALA A 53 -15.52 1.91 5.00
N ALA A 54 -16.12 3.09 4.84
CA ALA A 54 -16.96 3.44 3.69
C ALA A 54 -16.15 3.96 2.48
N GLY A 55 -14.85 4.16 2.64
CA GLY A 55 -13.91 4.67 1.65
C GLY A 55 -13.50 6.13 1.87
N LEU A 56 -12.22 6.38 1.73
CA LEU A 56 -11.63 7.72 1.82
C LEU A 56 -11.86 8.50 0.51
N ASN A 57 -11.93 9.82 0.61
CA ASN A 57 -11.97 10.72 -0.53
C ASN A 57 -10.55 11.23 -0.85
N PRO A 58 -9.98 10.93 -2.03
CA PRO A 58 -8.61 11.30 -2.40
C PRO A 58 -8.34 12.80 -2.34
N GLU A 59 -9.25 13.60 -2.86
CA GLU A 59 -9.09 15.06 -2.95
C GLU A 59 -9.03 15.67 -1.56
N ARG A 60 -9.91 15.25 -0.65
CA ARG A 60 -9.91 15.71 0.75
C ARG A 60 -8.65 15.29 1.48
N CYS A 61 -8.21 14.04 1.32
CA CYS A 61 -6.97 13.55 1.92
C CYS A 61 -5.75 14.34 1.42
N ILE A 62 -5.65 14.59 0.12
CA ILE A 62 -4.56 15.35 -0.48
C ILE A 62 -4.59 16.80 0.00
N GLN A 63 -5.75 17.44 0.02
CA GLN A 63 -5.92 18.82 0.50
C GLN A 63 -5.53 18.93 1.99
N THR A 64 -5.99 18.02 2.83
CA THR A 64 -5.64 17.99 4.26
C THR A 64 -4.13 17.82 4.44
N TYR A 65 -3.53 16.87 3.73
CA TYR A 65 -2.10 16.63 3.81
C TYR A 65 -1.27 17.85 3.34
N GLN A 66 -1.67 18.49 2.26
CA GLN A 66 -0.99 19.68 1.73
C GLN A 66 -1.12 20.90 2.65
N SER A 67 -2.28 21.08 3.27
CA SER A 67 -2.53 22.26 4.14
C SER A 67 -2.02 22.08 5.57
N GLN A 68 -2.10 20.85 6.12
CA GLN A 68 -1.82 20.58 7.53
C GLN A 68 -0.60 19.65 7.75
N GLY A 69 -0.05 19.07 6.69
CA GLY A 69 1.16 18.25 6.75
C GLY A 69 0.97 16.84 7.29
N SER A 70 -0.27 16.40 7.53
CA SER A 70 -0.61 15.03 7.93
C SER A 70 -2.06 14.67 7.65
N LEU A 71 -2.30 13.40 7.33
CA LEU A 71 -3.63 12.79 7.26
C LEU A 71 -4.31 12.68 8.63
N GLY A 72 -3.53 12.73 9.70
CA GLY A 72 -4.05 12.71 11.07
C GLY A 72 -5.00 13.86 11.39
N TYR A 73 -5.03 14.92 10.59
CA TYR A 73 -5.97 16.04 10.71
C TYR A 73 -7.23 15.90 9.83
N LEU A 74 -7.41 14.80 9.11
CA LEU A 74 -8.59 14.60 8.30
C LEU A 74 -9.84 14.43 9.18
N GLU A 75 -10.86 15.27 8.97
CA GLU A 75 -12.14 15.19 9.70
C GLU A 75 -13.28 14.81 8.73
N PRO A 76 -14.01 13.71 8.98
CA PRO A 76 -13.73 12.66 9.95
C PRO A 76 -12.70 11.65 9.45
N GLY A 77 -12.15 10.82 10.33
CA GLY A 77 -11.38 9.62 10.00
C GLY A 77 -9.87 9.75 10.18
N GLY A 78 -9.34 10.95 10.47
CA GLY A 78 -7.93 11.16 10.77
C GLY A 78 -7.58 10.89 12.24
N THR A 79 -6.37 10.39 12.49
CA THR A 79 -5.79 10.19 13.81
C THR A 79 -4.31 10.54 13.80
N LEU A 80 -3.88 11.47 14.65
CA LEU A 80 -2.47 11.77 14.86
C LEU A 80 -1.80 10.63 15.63
N SER A 81 -0.63 10.21 15.17
CA SER A 81 0.16 9.15 15.81
C SER A 81 1.62 9.26 15.43
N SER A 82 2.51 9.00 16.39
CA SER A 82 3.94 8.78 16.15
C SER A 82 4.25 7.39 15.60
N ASN A 83 3.33 6.43 15.77
CA ASN A 83 3.42 5.04 15.30
C ASN A 83 2.33 4.75 14.25
N SER A 84 2.14 5.67 13.33
CA SER A 84 0.98 5.72 12.43
C SER A 84 0.73 4.42 11.63
N ILE A 85 1.78 3.69 11.23
CA ILE A 85 1.65 2.43 10.51
C ILE A 85 1.15 1.33 11.45
N GLU A 86 1.76 1.17 12.60
CA GLU A 86 1.37 0.15 13.59
C GLU A 86 -0.07 0.37 14.06
N ASP A 87 -0.42 1.61 14.43
CA ASP A 87 -1.76 1.96 14.86
C ASP A 87 -2.79 1.73 13.74
N LEU A 88 -2.45 2.06 12.48
CA LEU A 88 -3.34 1.79 11.36
C LEU A 88 -3.58 0.30 11.16
N ILE A 89 -2.53 -0.54 11.23
CA ILE A 89 -2.66 -2.00 11.09
C ILE A 89 -3.60 -2.56 12.17
N GLN A 90 -3.53 -2.05 13.39
CA GLN A 90 -4.34 -2.52 14.51
C GLN A 90 -5.79 -2.04 14.46
N ASN A 91 -6.05 -0.84 13.92
CA ASN A 91 -7.36 -0.18 13.99
C ASN A 91 -8.16 -0.22 12.69
N ALA A 92 -7.57 -0.66 11.58
CA ALA A 92 -8.23 -0.68 10.28
C ALA A 92 -8.40 -2.10 9.73
N THR A 93 -9.51 -2.33 9.05
CA THR A 93 -9.75 -3.58 8.31
C THR A 93 -9.39 -3.37 6.84
N VAL A 94 -8.25 -3.92 6.43
CA VAL A 94 -7.65 -3.73 5.10
C VAL A 94 -7.17 -5.09 4.57
N ASP A 95 -7.45 -5.39 3.31
CA ASP A 95 -7.10 -6.66 2.66
C ASP A 95 -5.75 -6.60 1.94
N GLY A 96 -5.30 -5.39 1.57
CA GLY A 96 -4.01 -5.19 0.94
C GLY A 96 -3.49 -3.76 1.08
N TYR A 97 -2.16 -3.62 1.17
CA TYR A 97 -1.51 -2.31 1.26
C TYR A 97 -0.53 -2.09 0.11
N PHE A 98 -0.57 -0.88 -0.46
CA PHE A 98 0.50 -0.37 -1.31
C PHE A 98 1.50 0.43 -0.46
N LEU A 99 2.77 0.03 -0.49
CA LEU A 99 3.84 0.61 0.29
C LEU A 99 4.59 1.68 -0.54
N ALA A 100 4.16 2.93 -0.44
CA ALA A 100 4.79 4.09 -1.06
C ALA A 100 5.81 4.75 -0.10
N LEU A 101 6.64 3.91 0.52
CA LEU A 101 7.55 4.29 1.61
C LEU A 101 8.96 4.62 1.10
N PRO A 102 9.76 5.35 1.89
CA PRO A 102 11.16 5.62 1.57
C PRO A 102 12.00 4.33 1.45
N ASN A 103 12.97 4.35 0.53
CA ASN A 103 13.90 3.23 0.32
C ASN A 103 15.12 3.23 1.26
N LEU A 104 15.25 4.21 2.14
CA LEU A 104 16.37 4.38 3.07
C LEU A 104 15.89 4.62 4.50
N PRO A 105 16.58 4.07 5.49
CA PRO A 105 17.68 3.10 5.36
C PRO A 105 17.21 1.77 4.75
N ASN A 106 18.14 0.93 4.25
CA ASN A 106 17.81 -0.34 3.58
C ASN A 106 16.97 -1.31 4.44
N THR A 107 17.05 -1.19 5.75
CA THR A 107 16.29 -2.01 6.73
C THR A 107 14.88 -1.49 6.98
N PHE A 108 14.53 -0.27 6.49
CA PHE A 108 13.27 0.37 6.85
C PHE A 108 12.07 -0.42 6.33
N MET A 109 12.07 -0.83 5.06
CA MET A 109 10.96 -1.60 4.49
C MET A 109 10.77 -2.94 5.24
N ALA A 110 11.88 -3.65 5.51
CA ALA A 110 11.82 -4.89 6.29
C ALA A 110 11.28 -4.67 7.72
N SER A 111 11.61 -3.53 8.35
CA SER A 111 11.07 -3.21 9.68
C SER A 111 9.55 -2.96 9.65
N VAL A 112 9.03 -2.34 8.59
CA VAL A 112 7.59 -2.17 8.41
C VAL A 112 6.91 -3.52 8.17
N VAL A 113 7.48 -4.37 7.32
CA VAL A 113 6.92 -5.71 7.05
C VAL A 113 6.88 -6.56 8.33
N LYS A 114 7.88 -6.45 9.20
CA LYS A 114 7.87 -7.12 10.51
C LYS A 114 6.71 -6.67 11.40
N GLN A 115 6.28 -5.40 11.33
CA GLN A 115 5.10 -4.94 12.07
C GLN A 115 3.83 -5.68 11.61
N PHE A 116 3.66 -5.92 10.30
CA PHE A 116 2.55 -6.73 9.78
C PHE A 116 2.59 -8.17 10.28
N ILE A 117 3.77 -8.81 10.24
CA ILE A 117 3.96 -10.17 10.74
C ILE A 117 3.61 -10.25 12.23
N GLN A 118 4.13 -9.32 13.04
CA GLN A 118 3.94 -9.29 14.49
C GLN A 118 2.50 -8.98 14.91
N SER A 119 1.77 -8.21 14.11
CA SER A 119 0.36 -7.89 14.38
C SER A 119 -0.59 -9.05 14.10
N GLY A 120 -0.14 -10.10 13.41
CA GLY A 120 -0.98 -11.19 12.93
C GLY A 120 -1.89 -10.80 11.76
N TRP A 121 -1.62 -9.67 11.10
CA TRP A 121 -2.34 -9.27 9.91
C TRP A 121 -2.06 -10.23 8.74
N GLN A 122 -3.08 -10.48 7.93
CA GLN A 122 -3.01 -11.33 6.75
C GLN A 122 -3.52 -10.58 5.52
N GLY A 123 -2.88 -10.78 4.38
CA GLY A 123 -3.29 -10.13 3.14
C GLY A 123 -2.15 -9.93 2.15
N VAL A 124 -2.25 -8.90 1.33
CA VAL A 124 -1.30 -8.62 0.25
C VAL A 124 -0.56 -7.30 0.49
N LEU A 125 0.76 -7.35 0.47
CA LEU A 125 1.62 -6.17 0.47
C LEU A 125 2.24 -5.99 -0.91
N VAL A 126 2.21 -4.77 -1.44
CA VAL A 126 2.77 -4.44 -2.75
C VAL A 126 3.66 -3.21 -2.62
N ASP A 127 4.87 -3.23 -3.16
CA ASP A 127 5.76 -2.08 -3.22
C ASP A 127 6.24 -1.74 -4.63
N ALA A 128 6.90 -0.58 -4.75
CA ALA A 128 7.63 -0.14 -5.92
C ALA A 128 9.13 0.01 -5.63
N LEU A 129 9.69 -0.91 -4.82
CA LEU A 129 11.07 -0.87 -4.34
C LEU A 129 12.07 -1.00 -5.50
N LYS A 130 13.15 -0.18 -5.48
CA LYS A 130 14.17 -0.15 -6.52
C LYS A 130 15.56 -0.59 -6.04
N ARG A 131 15.75 -0.72 -4.72
CA ARG A 131 17.07 -0.95 -4.13
C ARG A 131 17.28 -2.42 -3.82
N THR A 132 18.27 -3.03 -4.47
CA THR A 132 18.66 -4.44 -4.26
C THR A 132 18.96 -4.75 -2.80
N SER A 133 19.73 -3.87 -2.11
CA SER A 133 20.08 -4.10 -0.70
C SER A 133 18.87 -4.08 0.25
N ALA A 134 17.81 -3.35 -0.09
CA ALA A 134 16.57 -3.40 0.69
C ALA A 134 15.74 -4.65 0.35
N LEU A 135 15.75 -5.07 -0.93
CA LEU A 135 15.12 -6.32 -1.35
C LEU A 135 15.75 -7.54 -0.68
N GLU A 136 17.09 -7.58 -0.56
CA GLU A 136 17.80 -8.66 0.13
C GLU A 136 17.34 -8.82 1.59
N GLN A 137 17.05 -7.69 2.29
CA GLN A 137 16.50 -7.73 3.64
C GLN A 137 15.08 -8.30 3.68
N LEU A 138 14.27 -8.04 2.66
CA LEU A 138 12.90 -8.57 2.55
C LEU A 138 12.90 -10.07 2.23
N LEU A 139 13.80 -10.53 1.37
CA LEU A 139 13.93 -11.95 1.03
C LEU A 139 14.24 -12.82 2.26
N GLN A 140 14.94 -12.27 3.25
CA GLN A 140 15.23 -12.97 4.51
C GLN A 140 13.96 -13.21 5.36
N LEU A 141 12.86 -12.50 5.08
CA LEU A 141 11.59 -12.66 5.79
C LEU A 141 10.62 -13.63 5.10
N GLN A 142 11.04 -14.33 4.05
CA GLN A 142 10.18 -15.18 3.24
C GLN A 142 9.41 -16.20 4.06
N ASP A 143 10.10 -16.94 4.93
CA ASP A 143 9.48 -17.99 5.75
C ASP A 143 8.52 -17.40 6.79
N GLU A 144 8.86 -16.25 7.38
CA GLU A 144 8.02 -15.54 8.34
C GLU A 144 6.74 -15.00 7.65
N LEU A 145 6.86 -14.43 6.45
CA LEU A 145 5.73 -13.97 5.64
C LEU A 145 4.78 -15.11 5.28
N GLN A 146 5.34 -16.24 4.83
CA GLN A 146 4.55 -17.43 4.50
C GLN A 146 3.82 -17.97 5.74
N ALA A 147 4.49 -18.07 6.88
CA ALA A 147 3.89 -18.50 8.14
C ALA A 147 2.79 -17.56 8.63
N ALA A 148 2.94 -16.25 8.40
CA ALA A 148 1.94 -15.23 8.74
C ALA A 148 0.77 -15.15 7.75
N GLY A 149 0.79 -15.86 6.62
CA GLY A 149 -0.25 -15.76 5.58
C GLY A 149 -0.21 -14.44 4.81
N ILE A 150 0.96 -13.83 4.67
CA ILE A 150 1.17 -12.57 3.95
C ILE A 150 1.78 -12.86 2.58
N THR A 151 1.14 -12.38 1.52
CA THR A 151 1.72 -12.34 0.17
C THR A 151 2.42 -11.00 -0.04
N TYR A 152 3.71 -11.02 -0.36
CA TYR A 152 4.49 -9.82 -0.63
C TYR A 152 4.93 -9.75 -2.09
N MET A 153 4.55 -8.66 -2.79
CA MET A 153 4.91 -8.38 -4.17
C MET A 153 5.83 -7.16 -4.21
N THR A 154 7.07 -7.34 -4.63
CA THR A 154 8.07 -6.27 -4.64
C THR A 154 8.46 -5.86 -6.06
N GLY A 155 9.00 -4.64 -6.22
CA GLY A 155 9.44 -4.12 -7.49
C GLY A 155 8.30 -3.82 -8.48
N CYS A 156 7.08 -3.62 -8.01
CA CYS A 156 5.89 -3.37 -8.82
C CYS A 156 5.78 -1.91 -9.29
N GLY A 157 6.91 -1.34 -9.72
CA GLY A 157 6.98 0.03 -10.24
C GLY A 157 7.07 0.08 -11.77
N ALA A 158 7.46 1.25 -12.30
CA ALA A 158 7.77 1.39 -13.72
C ALA A 158 9.11 0.71 -14.06
N THR A 159 10.13 0.91 -13.21
CA THR A 159 11.47 0.33 -13.31
C THR A 159 12.03 0.11 -11.91
N PRO A 160 12.22 -1.11 -11.45
CA PRO A 160 11.77 -2.39 -12.03
C PRO A 160 10.25 -2.53 -12.08
N GLY A 161 9.74 -3.47 -12.86
CA GLY A 161 8.33 -3.81 -12.98
C GLY A 161 7.84 -3.71 -14.42
N LEU A 162 7.06 -2.68 -14.76
CA LEU A 162 6.38 -2.54 -16.04
C LEU A 162 7.35 -2.65 -17.25
N LEU A 163 8.46 -1.91 -17.23
CA LEU A 163 9.41 -1.91 -18.35
C LEU A 163 10.11 -3.27 -18.51
N THR A 164 10.43 -3.93 -17.40
CA THR A 164 11.03 -5.29 -17.44
C THR A 164 10.04 -6.31 -18.00
N ALA A 165 8.77 -6.25 -17.56
CA ALA A 165 7.72 -7.10 -18.09
C ALA A 165 7.46 -6.85 -19.58
N ALA A 166 7.42 -5.59 -20.02
CA ALA A 166 7.26 -5.22 -21.42
C ALA A 166 8.41 -5.73 -22.27
N ALA A 167 9.65 -5.61 -21.80
CA ALA A 167 10.83 -6.15 -22.49
C ALA A 167 10.77 -7.69 -22.60
N ALA A 168 10.37 -8.38 -21.54
CA ALA A 168 10.23 -9.84 -21.55
C ALA A 168 9.13 -10.30 -22.51
N ILE A 169 8.01 -9.60 -22.59
CA ILE A 169 6.94 -9.89 -23.56
C ILE A 169 7.43 -9.61 -25.00
N ALA A 170 8.07 -8.47 -25.23
CA ALA A 170 8.59 -8.12 -26.54
C ALA A 170 9.64 -9.12 -27.03
N SER A 171 10.50 -9.61 -26.16
CA SER A 171 11.55 -10.58 -26.51
C SER A 171 11.00 -11.89 -27.08
N GLN A 172 9.77 -12.28 -26.68
CA GLN A 172 9.11 -13.48 -27.21
C GLN A 172 8.71 -13.34 -28.69
N SER A 173 8.70 -12.12 -29.23
CA SER A 173 8.36 -11.85 -30.63
C SER A 173 9.58 -11.92 -31.56
N TYR A 174 10.79 -12.13 -31.03
CA TYR A 174 12.02 -12.23 -31.80
C TYR A 174 12.54 -13.67 -31.79
N ALA A 175 13.00 -14.15 -32.97
CA ALA A 175 13.59 -15.49 -33.12
C ALA A 175 15.01 -15.55 -32.52
N GLU A 176 15.74 -14.42 -32.57
CA GLU A 176 17.08 -14.23 -32.00
C GLU A 176 17.19 -12.83 -31.38
N ILE A 177 17.87 -12.71 -30.25
CA ILE A 177 18.25 -11.47 -29.60
C ILE A 177 19.76 -11.47 -29.40
#